data_54ceceb5f9bd3252b2b44c9fb4f82dc3
#
_entry.id   54ceceb5f9bd3252b2b44c9fb4f82dc3
#
_cell.length_a   1.000
_cell.length_b   1.000
_cell.length_c   1.000
_cell.angle_alpha   90.00
_cell.angle_beta   90.00
_cell.angle_gamma   90.00
#
_symmetry.space_group_name_H-M   'P 1'
#
loop_
_entity.id
_entity.type
_entity.pdbx_description
1 polymer ?
#
loop_
_entity_poly.entity_id
_entity_poly.type
_entity_poly.pdbx_seq_one_letter_code
_entity_poly.pdbx_strand_id
1 'polypeptide(L)'
;ETTPAWTFTGSQEGQAVGVKVAGLGDVNGDGFDDFAVGSSGWDNEFVDEGRVYVFYGSAAGPAGAPDWTAESDQASSNFGASLSGIGDVNGDGYNDLIVGATKYDNGTTDEGAAFAWYGSEIGFGASGTPANADWMAESNQGTLAFALFLGTAGDVNDDGYDDVVISSHVHDHPTFDEGVVFLWYGSEDGINEGLSGNPDNADWLAESNQYAFAFGTVTGIPGDINHDGFDDVIVGCQLGTPGIYVYFGSESGPNEGVNGDLSNYDWLASQPNIPGLFNAWFARQAGAAGDLNGDGVDDIAVSSHYYYEDSSNPLYRAGKTWAYYSTAGVIEGTVTYTGPGESPLIEIAAHLVLDGPPETVDNQFGGDPYSLRGLVEGNYYIFAVIDFNGSGGPPDPSDIVSFYDPNHDGEPDPISITSGSRITGIDFEISGATLYLPLVTK
;
A
#
# COMPACT_ATOMS: atom_id res chain seq x y z
N GLU A 1 -18.53 -11.26 -26.12
CA GLU A 1 -18.56 -10.32 -27.25
C GLU A 1 -17.17 -10.21 -27.86
N THR A 2 -17.07 -10.08 -29.19
CA THR A 2 -15.78 -9.97 -29.89
C THR A 2 -15.46 -8.54 -30.35
N THR A 3 -16.38 -7.60 -30.12
CA THR A 3 -16.21 -6.18 -30.45
C THR A 3 -16.20 -5.36 -29.14
N PRO A 4 -15.28 -4.38 -28.99
CA PRO A 4 -15.27 -3.52 -27.83
C PRO A 4 -16.57 -2.71 -27.74
N ALA A 5 -17.07 -2.53 -26.51
CA ALA A 5 -18.27 -1.69 -26.27
C ALA A 5 -17.95 -0.19 -26.45
N TRP A 6 -16.70 0.19 -26.20
CA TRP A 6 -16.22 1.57 -26.28
C TRP A 6 -14.78 1.61 -26.81
N THR A 7 -14.43 2.68 -27.53
CA THR A 7 -13.06 2.92 -28.02
C THR A 7 -12.76 4.41 -28.04
N PHE A 8 -11.54 4.76 -27.69
CA PHE A 8 -10.98 6.09 -27.86
C PHE A 8 -9.74 6.03 -28.74
N THR A 9 -9.59 6.98 -29.67
CA THR A 9 -8.48 7.01 -30.62
C THR A 9 -7.85 8.39 -30.61
N GLY A 10 -6.54 8.45 -30.56
CA GLY A 10 -5.79 9.70 -30.67
C GLY A 10 -6.02 10.44 -31.97
N SER A 11 -5.85 11.73 -31.96
CA SER A 11 -6.09 12.65 -33.08
C SER A 11 -4.81 13.15 -33.75
N GLN A 12 -3.64 12.87 -33.18
CA GLN A 12 -2.31 13.30 -33.66
C GLN A 12 -1.40 12.09 -33.90
N GLU A 13 -0.51 12.18 -34.88
CA GLU A 13 0.56 11.23 -35.09
C GLU A 13 1.60 11.35 -33.96
N GLY A 14 2.01 10.24 -33.35
CA GLY A 14 3.03 10.22 -32.31
C GLY A 14 2.53 10.47 -30.88
N GLN A 15 1.30 10.92 -30.68
CA GLN A 15 0.80 11.29 -29.33
C GLN A 15 0.76 10.17 -28.29
N ALA A 16 0.89 8.91 -28.71
CA ALA A 16 0.99 7.73 -27.82
C ALA A 16 -0.17 7.59 -26.82
N VAL A 17 -1.43 7.75 -27.27
CA VAL A 17 -2.62 7.50 -26.44
C VAL A 17 -2.60 6.06 -25.90
N GLY A 18 -2.85 5.91 -24.61
CA GLY A 18 -2.86 4.62 -23.93
C GLY A 18 -1.47 4.15 -23.50
N VAL A 19 -0.47 5.03 -23.45
CA VAL A 19 0.84 4.70 -22.86
C VAL A 19 0.69 4.26 -21.41
N LYS A 20 -0.30 4.82 -20.70
CA LYS A 20 -0.74 4.40 -19.38
C LYS A 20 -2.27 4.48 -19.31
N VAL A 21 -2.90 3.58 -18.56
CA VAL A 21 -4.33 3.57 -18.23
C VAL A 21 -4.48 3.23 -16.76
N ALA A 22 -5.36 3.91 -16.04
CA ALA A 22 -5.67 3.61 -14.65
C ALA A 22 -7.16 3.78 -14.37
N GLY A 23 -7.73 2.91 -13.54
CA GLY A 23 -8.99 3.16 -12.85
C GLY A 23 -8.76 4.23 -11.79
N LEU A 24 -9.72 5.09 -11.60
CA LEU A 24 -9.65 6.19 -10.62
C LEU A 24 -10.59 5.96 -9.44
N GLY A 25 -11.54 5.01 -9.54
CA GLY A 25 -12.71 4.98 -8.68
C GLY A 25 -13.71 6.07 -9.09
N ASP A 26 -14.61 6.44 -8.20
CA ASP A 26 -15.65 7.45 -8.43
C ASP A 26 -15.12 8.83 -8.03
N VAL A 27 -14.63 9.60 -9.02
CA VAL A 27 -14.03 10.94 -8.78
C VAL A 27 -15.09 12.05 -8.75
N ASN A 28 -16.36 11.74 -9.09
CA ASN A 28 -17.44 12.73 -9.18
C ASN A 28 -18.65 12.40 -8.31
N GLY A 29 -18.65 11.28 -7.58
CA GLY A 29 -19.69 10.88 -6.65
C GLY A 29 -20.99 10.43 -7.32
N ASP A 30 -20.94 10.02 -8.60
CA ASP A 30 -22.15 9.60 -9.34
C ASP A 30 -22.49 8.11 -9.19
N GLY A 31 -21.62 7.35 -8.51
CA GLY A 31 -21.77 5.93 -8.21
C GLY A 31 -21.24 5.01 -9.30
N PHE A 32 -20.48 5.52 -10.26
CA PHE A 32 -19.78 4.76 -11.30
C PHE A 32 -18.28 5.05 -11.24
N ASP A 33 -17.48 4.00 -11.37
CA ASP A 33 -16.02 4.17 -11.44
C ASP A 33 -15.59 4.87 -12.72
N ASP A 34 -14.56 5.71 -12.62
CA ASP A 34 -13.97 6.52 -13.66
C ASP A 34 -12.58 5.99 -14.06
N PHE A 35 -12.04 6.44 -15.18
CA PHE A 35 -10.70 6.05 -15.58
C PHE A 35 -9.97 7.13 -16.36
N ALA A 36 -8.63 7.08 -16.28
CA ALA A 36 -7.74 7.98 -16.99
C ALA A 36 -6.89 7.26 -18.04
N VAL A 37 -6.53 8.02 -19.09
CA VAL A 37 -5.67 7.57 -20.19
C VAL A 37 -4.58 8.59 -20.46
N GLY A 38 -3.31 8.16 -20.36
CA GLY A 38 -2.15 9.00 -20.65
C GLY A 38 -1.77 9.02 -22.13
N SER A 39 -1.18 10.12 -22.56
CA SER A 39 -0.77 10.40 -23.94
C SER A 39 0.47 11.30 -23.93
N SER A 40 1.65 10.73 -23.63
CA SER A 40 2.87 11.49 -23.33
C SER A 40 3.51 12.21 -24.53
N GLY A 41 3.12 11.88 -25.73
CA GLY A 41 3.57 12.57 -26.96
C GLY A 41 2.50 13.49 -27.56
N TRP A 42 1.57 14.01 -26.72
CA TRP A 42 0.59 15.00 -27.20
C TRP A 42 1.25 16.36 -27.40
N ASP A 43 0.92 17.01 -28.55
CA ASP A 43 1.33 18.38 -28.90
C ASP A 43 0.15 19.31 -28.83
N ASN A 44 0.30 20.47 -28.17
CA ASN A 44 -0.59 21.59 -28.23
C ASN A 44 0.21 22.90 -28.46
N GLU A 45 0.44 23.70 -27.42
CA GLU A 45 1.31 24.87 -27.49
C GLU A 45 2.78 24.49 -27.54
N PHE A 46 3.13 23.35 -26.90
CA PHE A 46 4.48 22.81 -26.84
C PHE A 46 4.56 21.44 -27.48
N VAL A 47 5.75 21.08 -27.99
CA VAL A 47 6.01 19.76 -28.58
C VAL A 47 6.19 18.72 -27.49
N ASP A 48 5.50 17.58 -27.62
CA ASP A 48 5.54 16.47 -26.68
C ASP A 48 5.27 16.93 -25.21
N GLU A 49 4.35 17.89 -25.03
CA GLU A 49 4.01 18.36 -23.69
C GLU A 49 3.26 17.31 -22.87
N GLY A 50 2.58 16.40 -23.56
CA GLY A 50 1.80 15.34 -22.97
C GLY A 50 0.41 15.78 -22.49
N ARG A 51 -0.51 14.79 -22.45
CA ARG A 51 -1.90 14.99 -21.99
C ARG A 51 -2.43 13.79 -21.27
N VAL A 52 -3.31 14.03 -20.31
CA VAL A 52 -4.17 13.01 -19.69
C VAL A 52 -5.62 13.28 -20.09
N TYR A 53 -6.36 12.23 -20.37
CA TYR A 53 -7.79 12.22 -20.64
C TYR A 53 -8.49 11.43 -19.53
N VAL A 54 -9.53 12.00 -18.93
CA VAL A 54 -10.39 11.34 -17.97
C VAL A 54 -11.77 11.12 -18.58
N PHE A 55 -12.34 9.95 -18.35
CA PHE A 55 -13.65 9.54 -18.81
C PHE A 55 -14.46 9.11 -17.59
N TYR A 56 -15.58 9.80 -17.35
CA TYR A 56 -16.48 9.42 -16.27
C TYR A 56 -17.37 8.25 -16.68
N GLY A 57 -17.54 7.33 -15.73
CA GLY A 57 -18.44 6.21 -15.86
C GLY A 57 -19.91 6.63 -15.95
N SER A 58 -20.76 5.76 -16.36
CA SER A 58 -22.22 5.95 -16.31
C SER A 58 -22.95 4.65 -16.60
N ALA A 59 -24.27 4.62 -16.36
CA ALA A 59 -25.10 3.47 -16.72
C ALA A 59 -25.08 3.12 -18.22
N ALA A 60 -24.65 4.06 -19.09
CA ALA A 60 -24.49 3.85 -20.54
C ALA A 60 -23.06 3.52 -20.96
N GLY A 61 -22.13 3.50 -20.00
CA GLY A 61 -20.69 3.48 -20.21
C GLY A 61 -20.12 4.91 -20.38
N PRO A 62 -18.80 5.02 -20.59
CA PRO A 62 -18.13 6.31 -20.73
C PRO A 62 -18.54 7.05 -22.01
N ALA A 63 -18.46 8.38 -22.00
CA ALA A 63 -18.73 9.23 -23.15
C ALA A 63 -17.75 8.97 -24.31
N GLY A 64 -18.10 9.41 -25.51
CA GLY A 64 -17.23 9.28 -26.70
C GLY A 64 -16.11 10.34 -26.77
N ALA A 65 -16.14 11.34 -25.87
CA ALA A 65 -15.12 12.35 -25.68
C ALA A 65 -14.72 12.39 -24.20
N PRO A 66 -13.50 12.80 -23.87
CA PRO A 66 -13.10 12.92 -22.48
C PRO A 66 -13.94 13.99 -21.75
N ASP A 67 -14.25 13.72 -20.51
CA ASP A 67 -14.99 14.63 -19.63
C ASP A 67 -14.05 15.69 -19.03
N TRP A 68 -12.78 15.30 -18.81
CA TRP A 68 -11.73 16.19 -18.33
C TRP A 68 -10.38 15.89 -19.00
N THR A 69 -9.51 16.90 -19.05
CA THR A 69 -8.15 16.76 -19.59
C THR A 69 -7.15 17.60 -18.80
N ALA A 70 -5.89 17.14 -18.72
CA ALA A 70 -4.77 17.91 -18.19
C ALA A 70 -3.57 17.88 -19.14
N GLU A 71 -2.76 18.95 -19.13
CA GLU A 71 -1.54 19.13 -19.92
C GLU A 71 -0.44 19.73 -19.03
N SER A 72 0.85 19.51 -19.41
CA SER A 72 1.96 20.01 -18.58
C SER A 72 2.34 21.45 -18.81
N ASP A 73 1.91 22.06 -19.89
CA ASP A 73 2.35 23.38 -20.34
C ASP A 73 3.88 23.50 -20.51
N GLN A 74 4.58 22.35 -20.73
CA GLN A 74 6.04 22.31 -20.89
C GLN A 74 6.46 21.29 -21.96
N ALA A 75 7.33 21.71 -22.88
CA ALA A 75 7.81 20.84 -23.96
C ALA A 75 8.58 19.62 -23.43
N SER A 76 8.28 18.44 -23.98
CA SER A 76 8.99 17.20 -23.72
C SER A 76 9.02 16.75 -22.24
N SER A 77 8.06 17.21 -21.45
CA SER A 77 7.97 16.89 -19.99
C SER A 77 7.66 15.43 -19.70
N ASN A 78 7.21 14.68 -20.71
CA ASN A 78 6.74 13.29 -20.58
C ASN A 78 5.51 13.14 -19.67
N PHE A 79 4.66 14.18 -19.59
CA PHE A 79 3.45 14.20 -18.77
C PHE A 79 2.44 13.13 -19.22
N GLY A 80 1.85 12.43 -18.27
CA GLY A 80 0.92 11.32 -18.54
C GLY A 80 1.60 10.01 -18.97
N ALA A 81 2.94 9.91 -18.92
CA ALA A 81 3.63 8.63 -19.07
C ALA A 81 3.38 7.70 -17.90
N SER A 82 3.12 8.24 -16.73
CA SER A 82 2.64 7.58 -15.52
C SER A 82 1.43 8.33 -14.98
N LEU A 83 0.48 7.59 -14.44
CA LEU A 83 -0.71 8.11 -13.74
C LEU A 83 -1.35 6.99 -12.92
N SER A 84 -2.10 7.36 -11.88
CA SER A 84 -2.86 6.45 -11.04
C SER A 84 -4.04 7.17 -10.37
N GLY A 85 -5.11 6.44 -10.05
CA GLY A 85 -5.99 6.82 -8.96
C GLY A 85 -5.21 6.68 -7.65
N ILE A 86 -5.46 7.56 -6.72
CA ILE A 86 -4.77 7.58 -5.42
C ILE A 86 -5.73 7.49 -4.23
N GLY A 87 -6.98 7.08 -4.49
CA GLY A 87 -8.02 7.02 -3.46
C GLY A 87 -8.49 8.41 -3.03
N ASP A 88 -8.98 8.52 -1.82
CA ASP A 88 -9.47 9.77 -1.22
C ASP A 88 -8.42 10.30 -0.24
N VAL A 89 -7.46 11.08 -0.77
CA VAL A 89 -6.31 11.57 0.02
C VAL A 89 -6.64 12.76 0.91
N ASN A 90 -7.86 13.34 0.75
CA ASN A 90 -8.29 14.49 1.53
C ASN A 90 -9.57 14.25 2.35
N GLY A 91 -10.14 13.03 2.29
CA GLY A 91 -11.29 12.60 3.08
C GLY A 91 -12.61 13.26 2.70
N ASP A 92 -12.73 13.79 1.47
CA ASP A 92 -13.92 14.49 1.03
C ASP A 92 -14.99 13.59 0.38
N GLY A 93 -14.66 12.29 0.24
CA GLY A 93 -15.55 11.24 -0.29
C GLY A 93 -15.48 11.07 -1.79
N TYR A 94 -14.54 11.70 -2.48
CA TYR A 94 -14.27 11.54 -3.91
C TYR A 94 -12.86 11.02 -4.11
N ASN A 95 -12.69 10.17 -5.12
CA ASN A 95 -11.36 9.66 -5.42
C ASN A 95 -10.53 10.68 -6.23
N ASP A 96 -9.22 10.61 -6.09
CA ASP A 96 -8.25 11.56 -6.58
C ASP A 96 -7.34 10.97 -7.67
N LEU A 97 -6.69 11.84 -8.44
CA LEU A 97 -5.79 11.49 -9.55
C LEU A 97 -4.40 12.05 -9.31
N ILE A 98 -3.37 11.23 -9.55
CA ILE A 98 -1.98 11.68 -9.68
C ILE A 98 -1.43 11.39 -11.07
N VAL A 99 -0.63 12.33 -11.61
CA VAL A 99 0.00 12.23 -12.92
C VAL A 99 1.48 12.59 -12.82
N GLY A 100 2.34 11.74 -13.40
CA GLY A 100 3.78 11.99 -13.47
C GLY A 100 4.21 12.65 -14.78
N ALA A 101 5.23 13.48 -14.65
CA ALA A 101 5.94 14.16 -15.75
C ALA A 101 7.46 14.01 -15.49
N THR A 102 8.02 12.89 -15.94
CA THR A 102 9.38 12.44 -15.55
C THR A 102 10.52 13.33 -16.03
N LYS A 103 10.21 14.33 -16.86
CA LYS A 103 11.18 15.29 -17.41
C LYS A 103 10.71 16.74 -17.23
N TYR A 104 9.83 16.95 -16.26
CA TYR A 104 9.39 18.30 -15.94
C TYR A 104 10.53 19.09 -15.30
N ASP A 105 10.72 20.34 -15.75
CA ASP A 105 11.72 21.28 -15.22
C ASP A 105 11.04 22.24 -14.23
N ASN A 106 11.45 22.22 -12.97
CA ASN A 106 11.01 23.17 -11.95
C ASN A 106 12.21 23.66 -11.10
N GLY A 107 13.18 24.27 -11.76
CA GLY A 107 14.41 24.74 -11.13
C GLY A 107 15.62 23.96 -11.59
N THR A 108 15.52 22.65 -11.68
CA THR A 108 16.56 21.74 -12.20
C THR A 108 16.06 21.12 -13.52
N THR A 109 16.96 20.93 -14.49
CA THR A 109 16.59 20.33 -15.77
C THR A 109 16.27 18.83 -15.61
N ASP A 110 15.16 18.40 -16.19
CA ASP A 110 14.68 17.02 -16.18
C ASP A 110 14.59 16.42 -14.75
N GLU A 111 14.26 17.22 -13.74
CA GLU A 111 14.15 16.71 -12.35
C GLU A 111 12.93 15.82 -12.16
N GLY A 112 11.90 16.02 -12.97
CA GLY A 112 10.64 15.32 -12.88
C GLY A 112 9.72 15.85 -11.77
N ALA A 113 8.42 15.74 -12.02
CA ALA A 113 7.39 16.13 -11.08
C ALA A 113 6.19 15.17 -11.12
N ALA A 114 5.42 15.16 -10.05
CA ALA A 114 4.08 14.60 -9.97
C ALA A 114 3.08 15.68 -9.62
N PHE A 115 1.88 15.59 -10.17
CA PHE A 115 0.79 16.54 -9.94
C PHE A 115 -0.46 15.76 -9.55
N ALA A 116 -1.18 16.21 -8.52
CA ALA A 116 -2.45 15.63 -8.12
C ALA A 116 -3.59 16.64 -8.31
N TRP A 117 -4.77 16.10 -8.64
CA TRP A 117 -6.04 16.82 -8.67
C TRP A 117 -7.05 16.05 -7.86
N TYR A 118 -7.74 16.74 -6.96
CA TYR A 118 -8.73 16.14 -6.08
C TYR A 118 -10.10 16.10 -6.74
N GLY A 119 -10.80 14.99 -6.54
CA GLY A 119 -12.16 14.80 -6.99
C GLY A 119 -13.13 15.76 -6.32
N SER A 120 -14.36 15.85 -6.82
CA SER A 120 -15.43 16.65 -6.23
C SER A 120 -16.76 16.32 -6.88
N GLU A 121 -17.90 16.81 -6.36
CA GLU A 121 -19.23 16.66 -6.98
C GLU A 121 -19.28 16.99 -8.49
N ILE A 122 -18.30 17.72 -9.02
CA ILE A 122 -18.19 18.06 -10.45
C ILE A 122 -16.96 17.42 -11.12
N GLY A 123 -16.36 16.41 -10.49
CA GLY A 123 -15.07 15.84 -10.89
C GLY A 123 -13.92 16.81 -10.65
N PHE A 124 -12.89 16.80 -11.50
CA PHE A 124 -11.71 17.66 -11.37
C PHE A 124 -11.92 19.13 -11.82
N GLY A 125 -13.14 19.53 -12.14
CA GLY A 125 -13.47 20.92 -12.49
C GLY A 125 -12.90 21.40 -13.81
N ALA A 126 -12.11 22.49 -13.79
CA ALA A 126 -11.48 23.04 -15.00
C ALA A 126 -10.38 22.13 -15.52
N SER A 127 -10.01 22.24 -16.82
CA SER A 127 -8.88 21.49 -17.38
C SER A 127 -7.61 21.68 -16.54
N GLY A 128 -6.90 20.57 -16.29
CA GLY A 128 -5.73 20.54 -15.43
C GLY A 128 -4.48 21.11 -16.11
N THR A 129 -3.71 21.85 -15.33
CA THR A 129 -2.36 22.28 -15.64
C THR A 129 -1.52 22.26 -14.36
N PRO A 130 -0.19 22.30 -14.43
CA PRO A 130 0.64 22.40 -13.22
C PRO A 130 0.27 23.57 -12.31
N ALA A 131 -0.28 24.65 -12.90
CA ALA A 131 -0.64 25.86 -12.16
C ALA A 131 -1.94 25.74 -11.33
N ASN A 132 -2.78 24.75 -11.63
CA ASN A 132 -4.04 24.49 -10.90
C ASN A 132 -4.11 23.06 -10.34
N ALA A 133 -3.01 22.34 -10.29
CA ALA A 133 -2.92 21.13 -9.51
C ALA A 133 -3.11 21.45 -8.01
N ASP A 134 -3.84 20.58 -7.31
CA ASP A 134 -4.09 20.75 -5.88
C ASP A 134 -2.83 20.43 -5.08
N TRP A 135 -2.01 19.51 -5.59
CA TRP A 135 -0.72 19.16 -5.01
C TRP A 135 0.33 18.88 -6.09
N MET A 136 1.61 19.06 -5.73
CA MET A 136 2.76 18.77 -6.56
C MET A 136 3.92 18.25 -5.74
N ALA A 137 4.68 17.29 -6.29
CA ALA A 137 5.98 16.86 -5.76
C ALA A 137 7.06 16.90 -6.84
N GLU A 138 8.33 17.09 -6.40
CA GLU A 138 9.51 17.13 -7.26
C GLU A 138 10.72 16.46 -6.60
N SER A 139 11.72 16.02 -7.40
CA SER A 139 12.88 15.31 -6.86
C SER A 139 14.01 16.21 -6.38
N ASN A 140 14.05 17.45 -6.79
CA ASN A 140 15.19 18.37 -6.62
C ASN A 140 16.52 17.84 -7.26
N GLN A 141 16.45 16.81 -8.10
CA GLN A 141 17.60 16.22 -8.80
C GLN A 141 17.30 15.97 -10.26
N GLY A 142 18.20 16.29 -11.17
CA GLY A 142 18.07 16.02 -12.61
C GLY A 142 18.27 14.54 -12.95
N THR A 143 17.33 13.67 -12.56
CA THR A 143 17.47 12.21 -12.62
C THR A 143 16.67 11.52 -13.72
N LEU A 144 15.77 12.21 -14.41
CA LEU A 144 14.89 11.69 -15.48
C LEU A 144 13.94 10.55 -15.06
N ALA A 145 13.80 10.24 -13.78
CA ALA A 145 13.06 9.06 -13.34
C ALA A 145 12.08 9.28 -12.18
N PHE A 146 12.06 10.48 -11.59
CA PHE A 146 11.08 10.80 -10.56
C PHE A 146 9.65 10.71 -11.14
N ALA A 147 8.74 10.18 -10.38
CA ALA A 147 7.36 9.93 -10.78
C ALA A 147 7.15 8.98 -11.98
N LEU A 148 8.16 8.14 -12.31
CA LEU A 148 7.96 7.08 -13.30
C LEU A 148 7.07 5.96 -12.75
N PHE A 149 7.18 5.66 -11.47
CA PHE A 149 6.29 4.79 -10.73
C PHE A 149 5.70 5.58 -9.57
N LEU A 150 4.39 5.59 -9.50
CA LEU A 150 3.61 6.35 -8.52
C LEU A 150 2.24 5.72 -8.34
N GLY A 151 1.57 6.03 -7.25
CA GLY A 151 0.21 5.60 -6.95
C GLY A 151 -0.14 5.79 -5.49
N THR A 152 -1.24 5.19 -5.08
CA THR A 152 -1.61 5.12 -3.67
C THR A 152 -0.81 4.04 -2.95
N ALA A 153 -0.53 4.24 -1.67
CA ALA A 153 -0.09 3.20 -0.75
C ALA A 153 -1.28 2.61 0.03
N GLY A 154 -2.48 3.17 -0.14
CA GLY A 154 -3.61 2.98 0.76
C GLY A 154 -3.45 3.84 2.01
N ASP A 155 -4.18 3.52 3.06
CA ASP A 155 -4.09 4.15 4.38
C ASP A 155 -3.08 3.36 5.24
N VAL A 156 -1.78 3.75 5.17
CA VAL A 156 -0.71 2.99 5.83
C VAL A 156 -0.60 3.26 7.33
N ASN A 157 -1.35 4.26 7.83
CA ASN A 157 -1.31 4.68 9.23
C ASN A 157 -2.68 4.64 9.93
N ASP A 158 -3.76 4.21 9.22
CA ASP A 158 -5.16 4.11 9.67
C ASP A 158 -5.70 5.45 10.20
N ASP A 159 -5.32 6.57 9.55
CA ASP A 159 -5.80 7.90 9.90
C ASP A 159 -7.07 8.31 9.11
N GLY A 160 -7.49 7.47 8.16
CA GLY A 160 -8.69 7.64 7.35
C GLY A 160 -8.49 8.37 6.03
N TYR A 161 -7.25 8.63 5.63
CA TYR A 161 -6.86 9.23 4.36
C TYR A 161 -5.94 8.28 3.58
N ASP A 162 -6.15 8.18 2.27
CA ASP A 162 -5.22 7.43 1.43
C ASP A 162 -3.88 8.16 1.28
N ASP A 163 -2.78 7.41 1.28
CA ASP A 163 -1.42 7.92 1.22
C ASP A 163 -0.81 7.74 -0.18
N VAL A 164 0.18 8.56 -0.50
CA VAL A 164 0.78 8.62 -1.84
C VAL A 164 2.24 8.20 -1.81
N VAL A 165 2.59 7.28 -2.71
CA VAL A 165 3.98 6.87 -2.95
C VAL A 165 4.46 7.28 -4.33
N ILE A 166 5.68 7.80 -4.40
CA ILE A 166 6.37 8.16 -5.64
C ILE A 166 7.79 7.64 -5.58
N SER A 167 8.26 7.02 -6.66
CA SER A 167 9.62 6.54 -6.73
C SER A 167 10.50 7.33 -7.70
N SER A 168 11.80 7.29 -7.41
CA SER A 168 12.87 7.67 -8.32
C SER A 168 13.96 6.60 -8.28
N HIS A 169 13.89 5.63 -9.18
CA HIS A 169 14.75 4.44 -9.15
C HIS A 169 16.23 4.69 -9.53
N VAL A 170 16.58 5.93 -9.85
CA VAL A 170 17.95 6.41 -10.09
C VAL A 170 18.25 7.64 -9.24
N HIS A 171 17.55 7.84 -8.12
CA HIS A 171 17.81 8.93 -7.18
C HIS A 171 19.11 8.69 -6.42
N ASP A 172 19.88 9.75 -6.20
CA ASP A 172 21.11 9.74 -5.40
C ASP A 172 20.80 10.15 -3.95
N HIS A 173 21.01 9.22 -2.95
CA HIS A 173 20.76 9.51 -1.53
C HIS A 173 21.40 8.52 -0.55
N PRO A 174 22.61 8.71 -0.06
CA PRO A 174 23.75 9.45 -0.57
C PRO A 174 24.53 8.70 -1.65
N THR A 175 24.11 7.48 -1.99
CA THR A 175 24.77 6.60 -2.95
C THR A 175 24.27 6.92 -4.36
N PHE A 176 25.12 6.82 -5.37
CA PHE A 176 24.78 7.13 -6.75
C PHE A 176 23.82 6.07 -7.35
N ASP A 177 22.72 6.52 -7.99
CA ASP A 177 21.71 5.68 -8.63
C ASP A 177 21.15 4.55 -7.71
N GLU A 178 21.04 4.78 -6.40
CA GLU A 178 20.56 3.74 -5.48
C GLU A 178 19.04 3.50 -5.59
N GLY A 179 18.31 4.54 -5.93
CA GLY A 179 16.85 4.52 -6.00
C GLY A 179 16.19 4.72 -4.63
N VAL A 180 15.15 5.52 -4.62
CA VAL A 180 14.37 5.88 -3.44
C VAL A 180 12.87 5.81 -3.74
N VAL A 181 12.08 5.39 -2.78
CA VAL A 181 10.62 5.53 -2.72
C VAL A 181 10.31 6.53 -1.63
N PHE A 182 9.49 7.52 -1.94
CA PHE A 182 9.01 8.54 -1.02
C PHE A 182 7.52 8.30 -0.77
N LEU A 183 7.08 8.54 0.44
CA LEU A 183 5.69 8.50 0.85
C LEU A 183 5.31 9.81 1.52
N TRP A 184 4.13 10.33 1.21
CA TRP A 184 3.49 11.47 1.84
C TRP A 184 2.10 11.07 2.28
N TYR A 185 1.74 11.38 3.54
CA TYR A 185 0.43 11.07 4.10
C TYR A 185 -0.65 12.01 3.53
N GLY A 186 -1.84 11.41 3.35
CA GLY A 186 -3.08 12.17 3.18
C GLY A 186 -3.47 12.92 4.46
N SER A 187 -4.38 13.87 4.35
CA SER A 187 -4.93 14.60 5.48
C SER A 187 -6.15 15.45 5.07
N GLU A 188 -6.92 16.00 6.04
CA GLU A 188 -8.03 16.93 5.76
C GLU A 188 -7.61 18.14 4.87
N ASP A 189 -6.35 18.53 4.89
CA ASP A 189 -5.79 19.60 4.05
C ASP A 189 -5.20 19.07 2.73
N GLY A 190 -5.28 17.77 2.45
CA GLY A 190 -4.73 17.05 1.29
C GLY A 190 -3.36 16.42 1.57
N ILE A 191 -2.66 15.98 0.52
CA ILE A 191 -1.37 15.31 0.61
C ILE A 191 -0.34 16.24 1.29
N ASN A 192 0.43 15.69 2.26
CA ASN A 192 1.50 16.41 2.96
C ASN A 192 0.98 17.71 3.63
N GLU A 193 -0.19 17.65 4.29
CA GLU A 193 -0.83 18.82 4.92
C GLU A 193 -1.02 20.00 3.93
N GLY A 194 -1.26 19.73 2.64
CA GLY A 194 -1.38 20.74 1.57
C GLY A 194 -0.06 21.39 1.14
N LEU A 195 1.08 20.91 1.63
CA LEU A 195 2.40 21.43 1.24
C LEU A 195 2.96 20.63 0.05
N SER A 196 3.65 21.30 -0.87
CA SER A 196 4.34 20.62 -1.97
C SER A 196 5.35 19.60 -1.47
N GLY A 197 5.37 18.40 -2.09
CA GLY A 197 6.27 17.32 -1.73
C GLY A 197 7.67 17.50 -2.32
N ASN A 198 8.67 17.11 -1.56
CA ASN A 198 10.06 17.00 -2.01
C ASN A 198 10.81 16.00 -1.11
N PRO A 199 12.02 15.55 -1.46
CA PRO A 199 12.78 14.57 -0.66
C PRO A 199 13.01 14.95 0.80
N ASP A 200 13.04 16.25 1.13
CA ASP A 200 13.34 16.74 2.48
C ASP A 200 12.10 16.71 3.41
N ASN A 201 10.89 16.57 2.85
CA ASN A 201 9.63 16.59 3.60
C ASN A 201 8.72 15.39 3.34
N ALA A 202 9.27 14.32 2.79
CA ALA A 202 8.55 13.05 2.77
C ALA A 202 8.35 12.54 4.20
N ASP A 203 7.16 12.05 4.50
CA ASP A 203 6.83 11.52 5.83
C ASP A 203 7.58 10.21 6.10
N TRP A 204 7.78 9.42 5.05
CA TRP A 204 8.58 8.22 5.10
C TRP A 204 9.31 8.01 3.75
N LEU A 205 10.43 7.30 3.78
CA LEU A 205 11.14 6.89 2.59
C LEU A 205 11.77 5.49 2.75
N ALA A 206 11.98 4.81 1.61
CA ALA A 206 12.78 3.60 1.54
C ALA A 206 13.85 3.71 0.44
N GLU A 207 15.03 3.18 0.71
CA GLU A 207 16.19 3.26 -0.19
C GLU A 207 17.01 1.97 -0.20
N SER A 208 17.83 1.75 -1.25
CA SER A 208 18.65 0.54 -1.28
C SER A 208 19.95 0.64 -0.51
N ASN A 209 20.45 1.84 -0.26
CA ASN A 209 21.81 2.10 0.26
C ASN A 209 22.93 1.47 -0.57
N GLN A 210 22.66 1.16 -1.87
CA GLN A 210 23.61 0.45 -2.74
C GLN A 210 23.67 1.06 -4.13
N TYR A 211 24.86 1.17 -4.68
CA TYR A 211 25.15 1.76 -5.99
C TYR A 211 24.41 1.05 -7.13
N ALA A 212 23.69 1.81 -7.95
CA ALA A 212 23.00 1.38 -9.17
C ALA A 212 22.05 0.18 -8.97
N PHE A 213 21.23 0.21 -7.91
CA PHE A 213 20.39 -0.92 -7.51
C PHE A 213 19.01 -0.92 -8.16
N ALA A 214 18.56 0.22 -8.73
CA ALA A 214 17.22 0.37 -9.32
C ALA A 214 16.09 -0.06 -8.34
N PHE A 215 16.17 0.43 -7.11
CA PHE A 215 15.12 0.28 -6.10
C PHE A 215 13.96 1.23 -6.42
N GLY A 216 12.73 0.83 -6.15
CA GLY A 216 11.55 1.62 -6.51
C GLY A 216 11.06 1.42 -7.95
N THR A 217 11.39 0.31 -8.61
CA THR A 217 10.90 -0.01 -9.96
C THR A 217 9.47 -0.56 -10.01
N VAL A 218 8.85 -0.77 -8.85
CA VAL A 218 7.43 -1.03 -8.63
C VAL A 218 7.07 -0.34 -7.32
N THR A 219 5.99 0.40 -7.30
CA THR A 219 5.37 1.01 -6.11
C THR A 219 3.95 1.45 -6.44
N GLY A 220 3.20 1.95 -5.46
CA GLY A 220 1.82 2.37 -5.65
C GLY A 220 0.87 1.19 -5.83
N ILE A 221 0.99 0.20 -4.97
CA ILE A 221 0.16 -1.00 -4.91
C ILE A 221 -0.34 -1.08 -3.47
N PRO A 222 -1.56 -0.62 -3.19
CA PRO A 222 -2.12 -0.70 -1.85
C PRO A 222 -2.48 -2.16 -1.51
N GLY A 223 -2.44 -2.51 -0.25
CA GLY A 223 -2.92 -3.78 0.26
C GLY A 223 -2.37 -4.12 1.63
N ASP A 224 -3.23 -4.59 2.50
CA ASP A 224 -2.93 -5.11 3.82
C ASP A 224 -2.47 -6.57 3.70
N ILE A 225 -1.16 -6.76 3.47
CA ILE A 225 -0.55 -8.07 3.17
C ILE A 225 -0.41 -8.94 4.42
N ASN A 226 -0.32 -8.32 5.59
CA ASN A 226 -0.22 -9.03 6.86
C ASN A 226 -1.56 -9.12 7.59
N HIS A 227 -2.59 -8.41 7.10
CA HIS A 227 -3.95 -8.36 7.60
C HIS A 227 -4.06 -7.81 9.03
N ASP A 228 -3.27 -6.79 9.35
CA ASP A 228 -3.30 -6.10 10.64
C ASP A 228 -4.20 -4.85 10.65
N GLY A 229 -4.73 -4.46 9.50
CA GLY A 229 -5.65 -3.34 9.33
C GLY A 229 -5.02 -2.09 8.75
N PHE A 230 -3.70 -2.08 8.55
CA PHE A 230 -2.96 -1.02 7.88
C PHE A 230 -2.56 -1.47 6.48
N ASP A 231 -2.63 -0.60 5.50
CA ASP A 231 -2.09 -0.91 4.18
C ASP A 231 -0.55 -0.92 4.20
N ASP A 232 0.06 -1.75 3.36
CA ASP A 232 1.50 -1.99 3.34
C ASP A 232 2.19 -1.36 2.13
N VAL A 233 3.42 -0.88 2.31
CA VAL A 233 4.22 -0.31 1.20
C VAL A 233 4.99 -1.39 0.47
N ILE A 234 4.68 -1.59 -0.80
CA ILE A 234 5.28 -2.59 -1.68
C ILE A 234 6.28 -1.93 -2.62
N VAL A 235 7.54 -2.38 -2.58
CA VAL A 235 8.64 -1.80 -3.35
C VAL A 235 9.38 -2.86 -4.17
N GLY A 236 9.49 -2.64 -5.49
CA GLY A 236 10.26 -3.50 -6.37
C GLY A 236 11.72 -3.08 -6.48
N CYS A 237 12.62 -4.07 -6.48
CA CYS A 237 14.04 -3.90 -6.78
C CYS A 237 14.44 -4.86 -7.90
N GLN A 238 15.04 -4.34 -8.99
CA GLN A 238 15.39 -5.18 -10.16
C GLN A 238 16.84 -5.59 -10.21
N LEU A 239 17.74 -4.85 -9.59
CA LEU A 239 19.19 -5.08 -9.66
C LEU A 239 19.72 -5.42 -8.26
N GLY A 240 20.88 -6.04 -8.21
CA GLY A 240 21.54 -6.42 -6.97
C GLY A 240 20.87 -7.60 -6.26
N THR A 241 19.89 -7.35 -5.41
CA THR A 241 19.03 -8.35 -4.77
C THR A 241 17.60 -8.22 -5.33
N PRO A 242 17.30 -8.78 -6.52
CA PRO A 242 15.98 -8.62 -7.13
C PRO A 242 14.88 -9.22 -6.25
N GLY A 243 13.88 -8.41 -5.94
CA GLY A 243 12.79 -8.82 -5.04
C GLY A 243 11.68 -7.78 -4.98
N ILE A 244 10.61 -8.18 -4.33
CA ILE A 244 9.57 -7.29 -3.82
C ILE A 244 9.78 -7.20 -2.32
N TYR A 245 10.05 -6.03 -1.84
CA TYR A 245 10.22 -5.68 -0.44
C TYR A 245 8.91 -5.08 0.06
N VAL A 246 8.43 -5.54 1.19
CA VAL A 246 7.22 -5.03 1.84
C VAL A 246 7.60 -4.44 3.19
N TYR A 247 7.08 -3.27 3.47
CA TYR A 247 7.19 -2.57 4.75
C TYR A 247 5.77 -2.44 5.30
N PHE A 248 5.51 -3.11 6.42
CA PHE A 248 4.17 -3.15 7.01
C PHE A 248 3.76 -1.78 7.56
N GLY A 249 2.50 -1.43 7.30
CA GLY A 249 1.86 -0.25 7.88
C GLY A 249 1.73 -0.35 9.40
N SER A 250 1.52 0.77 10.06
CA SER A 250 1.25 0.85 11.49
C SER A 250 0.73 2.24 11.86
N GLU A 251 0.18 2.43 13.08
CA GLU A 251 -0.21 3.76 13.61
C GLU A 251 0.89 4.83 13.50
N SER A 252 2.15 4.43 13.41
CA SER A 252 3.28 5.33 13.21
C SER A 252 3.73 5.46 11.75
N GLY A 253 3.05 4.80 10.83
CA GLY A 253 3.40 4.66 9.42
C GLY A 253 4.21 3.40 9.10
N PRO A 254 4.68 3.22 7.85
CA PRO A 254 5.37 2.02 7.42
C PRO A 254 6.61 1.73 8.25
N ASN A 255 6.87 0.43 8.53
CA ASN A 255 8.04 -0.02 9.30
C ASN A 255 8.13 0.69 10.67
N GLU A 256 6.99 0.81 11.39
CA GLU A 256 6.89 1.51 12.69
C GLU A 256 7.41 2.97 12.64
N GLY A 257 7.24 3.67 11.52
CA GLY A 257 7.73 5.04 11.29
C GLY A 257 9.24 5.16 11.08
N VAL A 258 9.94 4.03 10.92
CA VAL A 258 11.38 4.02 10.61
C VAL A 258 11.58 3.91 9.10
N ASN A 259 12.43 4.76 8.53
CA ASN A 259 12.75 4.69 7.10
C ASN A 259 13.23 3.29 6.69
N GLY A 260 12.72 2.84 5.53
CA GLY A 260 12.98 1.51 5.01
C GLY A 260 14.34 1.39 4.30
N ASP A 261 14.95 0.21 4.40
CA ASP A 261 16.09 -0.16 3.56
C ASP A 261 16.11 -1.69 3.30
N LEU A 262 17.14 -2.17 2.61
CA LEU A 262 17.30 -3.61 2.32
C LEU A 262 17.68 -4.46 3.55
N SER A 263 17.71 -3.92 4.75
CA SER A 263 18.06 -4.64 5.97
C SER A 263 16.93 -4.69 7.00
N ASN A 264 15.89 -3.84 6.85
CA ASN A 264 14.79 -3.70 7.81
C ASN A 264 13.39 -3.84 7.18
N TYR A 265 13.27 -4.47 6.00
CA TYR A 265 11.97 -4.84 5.44
C TYR A 265 11.30 -5.92 6.29
N ASP A 266 9.98 -5.94 6.29
CA ASP A 266 9.19 -6.92 7.04
C ASP A 266 9.02 -8.23 6.27
N TRP A 267 8.83 -8.13 4.95
CA TRP A 267 8.70 -9.31 4.10
C TRP A 267 9.40 -9.13 2.75
N LEU A 268 9.86 -10.25 2.16
CA LEU A 268 10.59 -10.28 0.89
C LEU A 268 10.17 -11.43 -0.01
N ALA A 269 9.60 -11.11 -1.17
CA ALA A 269 9.53 -12.04 -2.28
C ALA A 269 10.84 -11.98 -3.09
N SER A 270 11.75 -12.90 -2.86
CA SER A 270 13.02 -12.95 -3.58
C SER A 270 12.92 -13.77 -4.87
N GLN A 271 13.74 -13.40 -5.87
CA GLN A 271 13.89 -14.23 -7.06
C GLN A 271 14.30 -15.66 -6.69
N PRO A 272 13.58 -16.70 -7.17
CA PRO A 272 14.02 -18.06 -6.97
C PRO A 272 15.46 -18.27 -7.47
N ASN A 273 16.33 -18.86 -6.64
CA ASN A 273 17.73 -19.12 -6.99
C ASN A 273 17.82 -20.25 -8.03
N ILE A 274 17.84 -19.89 -9.31
CA ILE A 274 17.98 -20.83 -10.41
C ILE A 274 19.39 -20.70 -10.97
N PRO A 275 20.22 -21.76 -10.93
CA PRO A 275 21.59 -21.70 -11.41
C PRO A 275 21.67 -21.29 -12.88
N GLY A 276 22.45 -20.26 -13.19
CA GLY A 276 22.62 -19.74 -14.55
C GLY A 276 21.64 -18.64 -14.95
N LEU A 277 20.72 -18.24 -14.10
CA LEU A 277 19.82 -17.12 -14.29
C LEU A 277 20.50 -15.84 -13.78
N PHE A 278 20.99 -15.01 -14.67
CA PHE A 278 21.45 -13.66 -14.35
C PHE A 278 20.39 -12.65 -14.80
N ASN A 279 19.84 -11.86 -13.87
CA ASN A 279 18.94 -10.72 -14.10
C ASN A 279 17.78 -11.01 -15.06
N ALA A 280 16.85 -11.87 -14.65
CA ALA A 280 15.63 -12.15 -15.41
C ALA A 280 14.58 -11.02 -15.27
N TRP A 281 14.96 -9.84 -14.76
CA TRP A 281 14.07 -8.71 -14.50
C TRP A 281 12.88 -9.12 -13.60
N PHE A 282 13.19 -9.89 -12.56
CA PHE A 282 12.24 -10.18 -11.49
C PHE A 282 11.76 -8.88 -10.84
N ALA A 283 10.55 -8.86 -10.35
CA ALA A 283 9.94 -7.65 -9.80
C ALA A 283 9.82 -6.46 -10.79
N ARG A 284 9.71 -6.75 -12.10
CA ARG A 284 9.42 -5.72 -13.11
C ARG A 284 7.98 -5.21 -13.01
N GLN A 285 7.09 -6.09 -12.63
CA GLN A 285 5.70 -5.81 -12.35
C GLN A 285 5.30 -6.63 -11.12
N ALA A 286 4.61 -6.02 -10.21
CA ALA A 286 3.92 -6.67 -9.12
C ALA A 286 2.53 -6.04 -8.96
N GLY A 287 1.67 -6.68 -8.22
CA GLY A 287 0.34 -6.18 -7.92
C GLY A 287 -0.24 -6.94 -6.73
N ALA A 288 -1.04 -6.27 -5.92
CA ALA A 288 -1.95 -6.95 -5.02
C ALA A 288 -2.87 -7.84 -5.88
N ALA A 289 -3.01 -9.07 -5.49
CA ALA A 289 -3.75 -10.07 -6.25
C ALA A 289 -5.09 -10.43 -5.57
N GLY A 290 -5.38 -9.78 -4.44
CA GLY A 290 -6.46 -10.17 -3.55
C GLY A 290 -6.22 -11.54 -2.94
N ASP A 291 -7.13 -12.04 -2.18
CA ASP A 291 -7.07 -13.37 -1.52
C ASP A 291 -7.21 -14.50 -2.55
N LEU A 292 -6.07 -14.99 -3.07
CA LEU A 292 -6.05 -16.06 -4.09
C LEU A 292 -6.27 -17.46 -3.51
N ASN A 293 -5.98 -17.64 -2.22
CA ASN A 293 -6.01 -18.95 -1.57
C ASN A 293 -7.24 -19.12 -0.65
N GLY A 294 -8.00 -18.07 -0.37
CA GLY A 294 -9.21 -18.06 0.44
C GLY A 294 -8.93 -18.03 1.95
N ASP A 295 -7.76 -17.53 2.37
CA ASP A 295 -7.38 -17.42 3.79
C ASP A 295 -7.81 -16.08 4.43
N GLY A 296 -8.32 -15.16 3.63
CA GLY A 296 -8.82 -13.85 4.08
C GLY A 296 -7.75 -12.77 4.09
N VAL A 297 -6.57 -13.02 3.52
CA VAL A 297 -5.45 -12.08 3.44
C VAL A 297 -5.09 -11.83 1.99
N ASP A 298 -4.72 -10.62 1.64
CA ASP A 298 -4.30 -10.27 0.30
C ASP A 298 -2.95 -10.88 -0.08
N ASP A 299 -2.88 -11.36 -1.32
CA ASP A 299 -1.70 -12.01 -1.89
C ASP A 299 -1.00 -11.11 -2.91
N ILE A 300 0.25 -11.42 -3.22
CA ILE A 300 1.05 -10.65 -4.18
C ILE A 300 1.33 -11.48 -5.44
N ALA A 301 1.05 -10.90 -6.62
CA ALA A 301 1.51 -11.43 -7.89
C ALA A 301 2.74 -10.68 -8.39
N VAL A 302 3.80 -11.40 -8.73
CA VAL A 302 5.09 -10.84 -9.20
C VAL A 302 5.46 -11.44 -10.55
N SER A 303 5.98 -10.65 -11.48
CA SER A 303 6.35 -11.15 -12.79
C SER A 303 7.80 -10.84 -13.19
N SER A 304 8.29 -11.67 -14.09
CA SER A 304 9.54 -11.48 -14.84
C SER A 304 9.31 -11.79 -16.31
N HIS A 305 9.33 -10.79 -17.16
CA HIS A 305 9.00 -10.96 -18.58
C HIS A 305 10.17 -11.52 -19.43
N TYR A 306 11.37 -11.60 -18.87
CA TYR A 306 12.54 -12.25 -19.50
C TYR A 306 12.97 -13.54 -18.81
N TYR A 307 12.08 -14.14 -18.03
CA TYR A 307 12.39 -15.39 -17.35
C TYR A 307 12.64 -16.54 -18.33
N TYR A 308 13.65 -17.37 -18.02
CA TYR A 308 13.92 -18.63 -18.70
C TYR A 308 14.59 -19.62 -17.72
N GLU A 309 14.26 -20.89 -17.84
CA GLU A 309 14.85 -21.97 -17.02
C GLU A 309 16.13 -22.55 -17.65
N ASP A 310 16.21 -22.51 -18.97
CA ASP A 310 17.34 -23.06 -19.74
C ASP A 310 17.46 -22.28 -21.06
N SER A 311 18.65 -21.73 -21.33
CA SER A 311 18.93 -21.00 -22.58
C SER A 311 18.81 -21.84 -23.85
N SER A 312 18.83 -23.18 -23.73
CA SER A 312 18.59 -24.12 -24.82
C SER A 312 17.10 -24.40 -25.04
N ASN A 313 16.22 -23.93 -24.18
CA ASN A 313 14.77 -24.12 -24.25
C ASN A 313 14.19 -23.25 -25.39
N PRO A 314 13.31 -23.79 -26.27
CA PRO A 314 12.62 -22.99 -27.28
C PRO A 314 11.71 -21.90 -26.70
N LEU A 315 11.36 -21.96 -25.40
CA LEU A 315 10.63 -20.93 -24.67
C LEU A 315 11.57 -19.93 -23.97
N TYR A 316 12.80 -19.78 -24.46
CA TYR A 316 13.75 -18.79 -23.98
C TYR A 316 13.11 -17.37 -23.94
N ARG A 317 13.17 -16.71 -22.77
CA ARG A 317 12.53 -15.41 -22.51
C ARG A 317 10.99 -15.43 -22.66
N ALA A 318 10.35 -16.52 -22.32
CA ALA A 318 8.88 -16.60 -22.36
C ALA A 318 8.19 -15.79 -21.23
N GLY A 319 8.96 -15.39 -20.21
CA GLY A 319 8.42 -14.74 -19.01
C GLY A 319 7.81 -15.76 -18.03
N LYS A 320 7.61 -15.32 -16.79
CA LYS A 320 6.94 -16.09 -15.73
C LYS A 320 6.30 -15.16 -14.72
N THR A 321 5.20 -15.59 -14.16
CA THR A 321 4.53 -14.93 -13.02
C THR A 321 4.49 -15.90 -11.85
N TRP A 322 4.68 -15.38 -10.65
CA TRP A 322 4.56 -16.09 -9.39
C TRP A 322 3.46 -15.43 -8.57
N ALA A 323 2.71 -16.21 -7.84
CA ALA A 323 1.87 -15.75 -6.74
C ALA A 323 2.58 -16.11 -5.43
N TYR A 324 2.63 -15.16 -4.54
CA TYR A 324 3.12 -15.33 -3.17
C TYR A 324 1.93 -15.13 -2.27
N TYR A 325 1.59 -16.17 -1.53
CA TYR A 325 0.54 -16.12 -0.55
C TYR A 325 1.07 -15.42 0.70
N SER A 326 0.27 -14.54 1.24
CA SER A 326 0.51 -13.98 2.55
C SER A 326 0.67 -15.10 3.58
N THR A 327 1.47 -14.88 4.57
CA THR A 327 1.79 -15.89 5.60
C THR A 327 1.30 -15.49 6.97
N ALA A 328 0.56 -14.40 7.07
CA ALA A 328 -0.01 -13.95 8.32
C ALA A 328 -1.04 -14.97 8.82
N GLY A 329 -0.92 -15.34 10.08
CA GLY A 329 -1.87 -16.21 10.75
C GLY A 329 -3.01 -15.41 11.37
N VAL A 330 -4.17 -16.05 11.52
CA VAL A 330 -5.33 -15.44 12.16
C VAL A 330 -5.83 -16.34 13.28
N ILE A 331 -6.11 -15.78 14.45
CA ILE A 331 -6.80 -16.43 15.56
C ILE A 331 -8.16 -15.79 15.77
N GLU A 332 -9.21 -16.56 15.69
CA GLU A 332 -10.58 -16.10 15.83
C GLU A 332 -11.33 -16.86 16.90
N GLY A 333 -12.22 -16.17 17.58
CA GLY A 333 -13.07 -16.77 18.59
C GLY A 333 -14.16 -15.82 19.08
N THR A 334 -14.76 -16.18 20.18
CA THR A 334 -15.77 -15.37 20.88
C THR A 334 -15.36 -15.20 22.32
N VAL A 335 -15.41 -13.97 22.83
CA VAL A 335 -15.29 -13.73 24.27
C VAL A 335 -16.65 -13.45 24.88
N THR A 336 -17.04 -14.21 25.88
CA THR A 336 -18.33 -14.05 26.56
C THR A 336 -18.14 -13.43 27.94
N TYR A 337 -18.85 -12.32 28.20
CA TYR A 337 -18.89 -11.72 29.53
C TYR A 337 -20.09 -12.21 30.31
N THR A 338 -19.84 -12.82 31.48
CA THR A 338 -20.88 -13.33 32.38
C THR A 338 -20.98 -12.59 33.71
N GLY A 339 -20.28 -11.46 33.82
CA GLY A 339 -20.31 -10.59 35.00
C GLY A 339 -21.61 -9.78 35.10
N PRO A 340 -21.80 -9.05 36.22
CA PRO A 340 -22.98 -8.23 36.47
C PRO A 340 -22.94 -6.92 35.66
N GLY A 341 -24.08 -6.51 35.10
CA GLY A 341 -24.22 -5.23 34.37
C GLY A 341 -24.28 -5.38 32.86
N GLU A 342 -24.07 -4.26 32.15
CA GLU A 342 -23.92 -4.23 30.69
C GLU A 342 -22.53 -4.79 30.32
N SER A 343 -22.43 -5.36 29.12
CA SER A 343 -21.15 -5.88 28.62
C SER A 343 -20.14 -4.76 28.43
N PRO A 344 -18.98 -4.80 29.12
CA PRO A 344 -17.94 -3.80 28.95
C PRO A 344 -17.21 -3.99 27.63
N LEU A 345 -16.43 -3.01 27.22
CA LEU A 345 -15.41 -3.18 26.19
C LEU A 345 -14.34 -4.13 26.71
N ILE A 346 -13.96 -5.10 25.91
CA ILE A 346 -12.97 -6.15 26.21
C ILE A 346 -11.87 -6.04 25.18
N GLU A 347 -10.66 -5.82 25.64
CA GLU A 347 -9.46 -5.91 24.82
C GLU A 347 -9.02 -7.37 24.74
N ILE A 348 -8.86 -7.91 23.52
CA ILE A 348 -8.34 -9.25 23.29
C ILE A 348 -6.97 -9.10 22.63
N ALA A 349 -5.94 -9.71 23.20
CA ALA A 349 -4.56 -9.53 22.76
C ALA A 349 -3.83 -10.86 22.58
N ALA A 350 -3.00 -10.95 21.54
CA ALA A 350 -2.08 -12.07 21.30
C ALA A 350 -0.66 -11.68 21.69
N HIS A 351 0.03 -12.54 22.44
CA HIS A 351 1.37 -12.31 22.93
C HIS A 351 2.29 -13.49 22.58
N LEU A 352 3.46 -13.22 21.97
CA LEU A 352 4.51 -14.23 21.75
C LEU A 352 5.22 -14.65 23.03
N VAL A 353 5.30 -13.77 24.01
CA VAL A 353 5.85 -14.02 25.34
C VAL A 353 4.89 -13.51 26.41
N LEU A 354 4.74 -14.25 27.50
CA LEU A 354 3.76 -13.97 28.55
C LEU A 354 3.87 -12.55 29.18
N ASP A 355 5.08 -11.99 29.23
CA ASP A 355 5.39 -10.70 29.84
C ASP A 355 5.75 -9.62 28.79
N GLY A 356 5.57 -9.90 27.48
CA GLY A 356 5.85 -8.98 26.38
C GLY A 356 4.67 -8.08 26.04
N PRO A 357 4.87 -7.07 25.18
CA PRO A 357 3.77 -6.35 24.59
C PRO A 357 2.93 -7.30 23.71
N PRO A 358 1.66 -6.99 23.45
CA PRO A 358 0.88 -7.74 22.47
C PRO A 358 1.44 -7.53 21.05
N GLU A 359 1.35 -8.56 20.21
CA GLU A 359 1.67 -8.48 18.79
C GLU A 359 0.47 -7.92 17.99
N THR A 360 -0.74 -8.20 18.46
CA THR A 360 -1.99 -7.66 17.90
C THR A 360 -3.08 -7.62 18.95
N VAL A 361 -4.01 -6.68 18.79
CA VAL A 361 -5.13 -6.42 19.71
C VAL A 361 -6.42 -6.27 18.92
N ASP A 362 -7.52 -6.80 19.47
CA ASP A 362 -8.88 -6.55 18.98
C ASP A 362 -9.78 -6.14 20.15
N ASN A 363 -10.65 -5.16 19.96
CA ASN A 363 -11.50 -4.58 20.99
C ASN A 363 -12.98 -4.92 20.74
N GLN A 364 -13.59 -5.75 21.57
CA GLN A 364 -14.95 -6.25 21.38
C GLN A 364 -15.83 -6.04 22.62
N PHE A 365 -17.15 -6.01 22.42
CA PHE A 365 -18.10 -6.16 23.51
C PHE A 365 -18.38 -7.63 23.78
N GLY A 366 -18.58 -8.01 25.05
CA GLY A 366 -18.76 -9.43 25.40
C GLY A 366 -19.94 -10.06 24.66
N GLY A 367 -19.66 -11.15 23.98
CA GLY A 367 -20.57 -11.89 23.11
C GLY A 367 -20.35 -11.67 21.62
N ASP A 368 -19.54 -10.68 21.25
CA ASP A 368 -19.16 -10.44 19.87
C ASP A 368 -17.92 -11.31 19.48
N PRO A 369 -17.82 -11.69 18.20
CA PRO A 369 -16.63 -12.39 17.71
C PRO A 369 -15.43 -11.46 17.64
N TYR A 370 -14.24 -11.98 17.89
CA TYR A 370 -12.97 -11.28 17.72
C TYR A 370 -12.07 -11.95 16.67
N SER A 371 -11.12 -11.18 16.14
CA SER A 371 -10.17 -11.64 15.13
C SER A 371 -8.80 -10.98 15.36
N LEU A 372 -7.84 -11.76 15.83
CA LEU A 372 -6.45 -11.34 16.00
C LEU A 372 -5.68 -11.72 14.73
N ARG A 373 -5.19 -10.73 14.02
CA ARG A 373 -4.65 -10.83 12.67
C ARG A 373 -3.18 -10.43 12.65
N GLY A 374 -2.52 -10.58 11.49
CA GLY A 374 -1.11 -10.20 11.35
C GLY A 374 -0.11 -11.10 12.08
N LEU A 375 -0.53 -12.29 12.54
CA LEU A 375 0.30 -13.15 13.38
C LEU A 375 1.35 -13.90 12.55
N VAL A 376 2.62 -13.65 12.79
CA VAL A 376 3.73 -14.42 12.21
C VAL A 376 3.80 -15.84 12.79
N GLU A 377 4.57 -16.72 12.16
CA GLU A 377 4.76 -18.09 12.69
C GLU A 377 5.31 -18.09 14.12
N GLY A 378 4.59 -18.68 15.05
CA GLY A 378 4.96 -18.68 16.46
C GLY A 378 3.93 -19.34 17.38
N ASN A 379 4.18 -19.27 18.68
CA ASN A 379 3.25 -19.73 19.71
C ASN A 379 2.71 -18.52 20.46
N TYR A 380 1.40 -18.32 20.39
CA TYR A 380 0.74 -17.16 20.97
C TYR A 380 -0.07 -17.53 22.20
N TYR A 381 -0.03 -16.66 23.20
CA TYR A 381 -0.88 -16.69 24.38
C TYR A 381 -1.96 -15.62 24.24
N ILE A 382 -3.23 -16.01 24.34
CA ILE A 382 -4.36 -15.09 24.13
C ILE A 382 -4.92 -14.67 25.47
N PHE A 383 -4.99 -13.36 25.67
CA PHE A 383 -5.56 -12.73 26.86
C PHE A 383 -6.77 -11.86 26.48
N ALA A 384 -7.69 -11.74 27.40
CA ALA A 384 -8.77 -10.77 27.33
C ALA A 384 -8.80 -9.94 28.61
N VAL A 385 -8.84 -8.63 28.47
CA VAL A 385 -8.72 -7.66 29.56
C VAL A 385 -9.92 -6.73 29.59
N ILE A 386 -10.45 -6.47 30.76
CA ILE A 386 -11.42 -5.39 31.01
C ILE A 386 -10.74 -4.34 31.90
N ASP A 387 -10.44 -3.19 31.31
CA ASP A 387 -9.90 -2.02 32.02
C ASP A 387 -11.07 -1.20 32.61
N PHE A 388 -11.38 -1.41 33.89
CA PHE A 388 -12.49 -0.71 34.57
C PHE A 388 -12.18 0.73 34.96
N ASN A 389 -10.93 1.10 35.03
CA ASN A 389 -10.56 2.44 35.48
C ASN A 389 -10.12 3.37 34.33
N GLY A 390 -9.96 2.81 33.10
CA GLY A 390 -9.51 3.55 31.92
C GLY A 390 -8.06 4.04 32.04
N SER A 391 -7.21 3.28 32.76
CA SER A 391 -5.81 3.65 32.99
C SER A 391 -4.96 3.50 31.72
N GLY A 392 -5.38 2.58 30.85
CA GLY A 392 -4.58 2.14 29.71
C GLY A 392 -3.28 1.44 30.11
N GLY A 393 -2.65 0.74 29.17
CA GLY A 393 -1.39 0.05 29.41
C GLY A 393 -1.54 -1.32 30.09
N PRO A 394 -0.45 -1.88 30.66
CA PRO A 394 -0.48 -3.22 31.23
C PRO A 394 -1.54 -3.36 32.33
N PRO A 395 -2.21 -4.53 32.45
CA PRO A 395 -3.27 -4.73 33.42
C PRO A 395 -2.84 -4.39 34.85
N ASP A 396 -3.69 -3.65 35.57
CA ASP A 396 -3.49 -3.29 36.95
C ASP A 396 -4.43 -4.09 37.93
N PRO A 397 -4.28 -3.98 39.24
CA PRO A 397 -5.09 -4.77 40.18
C PRO A 397 -6.60 -4.51 40.14
N SER A 398 -7.08 -3.49 39.43
CA SER A 398 -8.51 -3.23 39.23
C SER A 398 -9.09 -3.89 37.99
N ASP A 399 -8.25 -4.35 37.07
CA ASP A 399 -8.63 -4.95 35.82
C ASP A 399 -9.02 -6.41 35.98
N ILE A 400 -9.88 -6.89 35.12
CA ILE A 400 -10.21 -8.31 35.03
C ILE A 400 -9.47 -8.87 33.83
N VAL A 401 -8.65 -9.89 34.07
CA VAL A 401 -7.89 -10.60 33.04
C VAL A 401 -8.40 -12.04 32.96
N SER A 402 -8.65 -12.51 31.74
CA SER A 402 -8.86 -13.92 31.42
C SER A 402 -7.87 -14.32 30.32
N PHE A 403 -7.66 -15.61 30.13
CA PHE A 403 -6.77 -16.15 29.11
C PHE A 403 -7.29 -17.48 28.59
N TYR A 404 -6.81 -17.86 27.41
CA TYR A 404 -7.13 -19.15 26.83
C TYR A 404 -6.44 -20.28 27.59
N ASP A 405 -7.25 -21.15 28.20
CA ASP A 405 -6.84 -22.29 29.07
C ASP A 405 -7.81 -23.46 28.84
N PRO A 406 -7.69 -24.17 27.70
CA PRO A 406 -8.57 -25.29 27.37
C PRO A 406 -8.37 -26.51 28.26
N ASN A 407 -7.23 -26.65 28.92
CA ASN A 407 -6.93 -27.76 29.82
C ASN A 407 -7.33 -27.50 31.29
N HIS A 408 -7.71 -26.23 31.62
CA HIS A 408 -8.17 -25.78 32.94
C HIS A 408 -7.17 -26.00 34.08
N ASP A 409 -5.87 -25.86 33.80
CA ASP A 409 -4.83 -25.94 34.82
C ASP A 409 -4.49 -24.61 35.51
N GLY A 410 -5.04 -23.53 34.99
CA GLY A 410 -4.89 -22.16 35.51
C GLY A 410 -3.69 -21.41 34.97
N GLU A 411 -3.05 -21.95 33.91
CA GLU A 411 -1.96 -21.29 33.18
C GLU A 411 -2.40 -21.05 31.72
N PRO A 412 -1.92 -20.00 31.04
CA PRO A 412 -2.25 -19.77 29.63
C PRO A 412 -1.66 -20.85 28.73
N ASP A 413 -2.49 -21.43 27.86
CA ASP A 413 -2.02 -22.39 26.86
C ASP A 413 -1.65 -21.70 25.55
N PRO A 414 -0.51 -22.06 24.93
CA PRO A 414 -0.11 -21.47 23.67
C PRO A 414 -0.90 -22.02 22.48
N ILE A 415 -1.22 -21.16 21.55
CA ILE A 415 -1.77 -21.49 20.24
C ILE A 415 -0.65 -21.40 19.22
N SER A 416 -0.37 -22.48 18.50
CA SER A 416 0.67 -22.48 17.47
C SER A 416 0.13 -21.97 16.15
N ILE A 417 0.66 -20.85 15.68
CA ILE A 417 0.46 -20.31 14.35
C ILE A 417 1.58 -20.83 13.43
N THR A 418 1.20 -21.39 12.31
CA THR A 418 2.10 -21.67 11.19
C THR A 418 1.68 -20.80 10.02
N SER A 419 2.59 -20.57 9.09
CA SER A 419 2.39 -19.73 7.91
C SER A 419 0.99 -19.90 7.28
N GLY A 420 0.21 -18.82 7.18
CA GLY A 420 -1.14 -18.78 6.59
C GLY A 420 -2.21 -19.56 7.37
N SER A 421 -1.98 -19.87 8.65
CA SER A 421 -2.97 -20.65 9.41
C SER A 421 -4.08 -19.79 9.96
N ARG A 422 -5.34 -20.21 9.76
CA ARG A 422 -6.52 -19.64 10.41
C ARG A 422 -7.00 -20.57 11.50
N ILE A 423 -6.86 -20.16 12.76
CA ILE A 423 -7.30 -20.92 13.93
C ILE A 423 -8.61 -20.32 14.42
N THR A 424 -9.67 -21.09 14.41
CA THR A 424 -11.01 -20.65 14.83
C THR A 424 -11.50 -21.41 16.05
N GLY A 425 -12.51 -20.84 16.75
CA GLY A 425 -13.10 -21.48 17.93
C GLY A 425 -12.24 -21.35 19.18
N ILE A 426 -11.42 -20.31 19.27
CA ILE A 426 -10.69 -19.93 20.46
C ILE A 426 -11.65 -19.11 21.36
N ASP A 427 -12.62 -19.81 21.94
CA ASP A 427 -13.66 -19.18 22.72
C ASP A 427 -13.31 -19.25 24.23
N PHE A 428 -13.58 -18.18 24.96
CA PHE A 428 -13.43 -18.18 26.41
C PHE A 428 -14.39 -17.18 27.08
N GLU A 429 -14.50 -17.33 28.40
CA GLU A 429 -15.47 -16.61 29.20
C GLU A 429 -14.75 -15.72 30.24
N ILE A 430 -15.17 -14.45 30.34
CA ILE A 430 -14.78 -13.58 31.43
C ILE A 430 -15.91 -13.50 32.44
N SER A 431 -15.67 -14.02 33.64
CA SER A 431 -16.57 -13.88 34.77
C SER A 431 -16.12 -12.70 35.63
N GLY A 432 -17.06 -11.92 36.19
CA GLY A 432 -16.73 -10.75 37.02
C GLY A 432 -16.01 -11.01 38.35
N ALA A 433 -15.20 -12.05 38.43
CA ALA A 433 -14.36 -12.39 39.57
C ALA A 433 -12.90 -12.10 39.21
N THR A 434 -12.24 -11.23 39.94
CA THR A 434 -10.83 -10.85 39.80
C THR A 434 -9.91 -12.08 39.90
N LEU A 435 -9.25 -12.42 38.80
CA LEU A 435 -8.14 -13.39 38.82
C LEU A 435 -6.83 -12.60 38.99
N TYR A 436 -6.23 -12.66 40.15
CA TYR A 436 -4.88 -12.17 40.37
C TYR A 436 -3.88 -13.15 39.76
N LEU A 437 -3.23 -12.78 38.67
CA LEU A 437 -1.96 -13.39 38.31
C LEU A 437 -0.86 -12.72 39.14
N PRO A 438 -0.05 -13.46 39.92
CA PRO A 438 1.10 -12.87 40.57
C PRO A 438 2.13 -12.52 39.49
N LEU A 439 2.35 -11.24 39.26
CA LEU A 439 3.52 -10.74 38.55
C LEU A 439 4.76 -11.29 39.28
N VAL A 440 5.43 -12.27 38.67
CA VAL A 440 6.73 -12.74 39.14
C VAL A 440 7.76 -11.69 38.73
N THR A 441 7.94 -10.69 39.59
CA THR A 441 9.13 -9.82 39.51
C THR A 441 10.37 -10.65 39.80
N LYS A 442 11.21 -10.83 38.80
CA LYS A 442 12.61 -11.19 38.97
C LYS A 442 13.51 -10.01 38.70
#